data_c0e1dd1965f6cc0b6ebfdcf4b0cc0580
#
_entry.id   c0e1dd1965f6cc0b6ebfdcf4b0cc0580
#
_cell.length_a   1.000
_cell.length_b   1.000
_cell.length_c   1.000
_cell.angle_alpha   90.00
_cell.angle_beta   90.00
_cell.angle_gamma   90.00
#
_symmetry.space_group_name_H-M   'P 1'
#
loop_
_entity.id
_entity.type
_entity.pdbx_description
1 polymer ?
#
loop_
_entity_poly.entity_id
_entity_poly.type
_entity_poly.pdbx_seq_one_letter_code
_entity_poly.pdbx_strand_id
1 'polypeptide(L)'
;SMPRYLAVTTEIFYAIKYAKDATNNYLVLNRDFGHTGAGGIDGRAETMMIDGVTICKSRHIPATDETSTATVFSKYRANYANTVGVMWCPQAVATVKLLDISLETERDVRRLEDFMVSKMFVGHGTMRPEMAIELKKA
;
A
#
# COMPACT_ATOMS: atom_id res chain seq x y z
N SER A 1 -9.07 16.71 10.73
CA SER A 1 -7.74 16.38 10.25
C SER A 1 -7.86 15.36 9.13
N MET A 2 -7.07 15.50 8.07
CA MET A 2 -7.07 14.53 6.96
C MET A 2 -6.44 13.22 7.42
N PRO A 3 -7.01 12.07 7.02
CA PRO A 3 -6.40 10.78 7.32
C PRO A 3 -5.03 10.68 6.64
N ARG A 4 -4.06 10.17 7.36
CA ARG A 4 -2.68 9.95 6.88
C ARG A 4 -2.38 8.47 6.92
N TYR A 5 -1.78 7.97 5.88
CA TYR A 5 -1.40 6.58 5.74
C TYR A 5 0.10 6.48 5.51
N LEU A 6 0.70 5.46 6.08
CA LEU A 6 2.11 5.16 5.94
C LEU A 6 2.26 3.66 5.59
N ALA A 7 2.72 3.38 4.38
CA ALA A 7 3.14 2.03 4.02
C ALA A 7 4.65 1.91 4.22
N VAL A 8 5.06 0.89 4.94
CA VAL A 8 6.48 0.60 5.21
C VAL A 8 6.82 -0.85 4.87
N THR A 9 8.11 -1.09 4.66
CA THR A 9 8.61 -2.45 4.49
C THR A 9 8.35 -3.28 5.76
N THR A 10 8.26 -4.59 5.60
CA THR A 10 8.00 -5.52 6.70
C THR A 10 9.04 -5.37 7.83
N GLU A 11 10.29 -5.13 7.46
CA GLU A 11 11.39 -4.93 8.40
C GLU A 11 11.17 -3.71 9.30
N ILE A 12 10.87 -2.56 8.70
CA ILE A 12 10.62 -1.31 9.42
C ILE A 12 9.35 -1.40 10.27
N PHE A 13 8.32 -2.07 9.76
CA PHE A 13 7.08 -2.27 10.52
C PHE A 13 7.35 -3.00 11.85
N TYR A 14 8.11 -4.09 11.80
CA TYR A 14 8.45 -4.81 13.02
C TYR A 14 9.45 -4.06 13.89
N ALA A 15 10.37 -3.30 13.31
CA ALA A 15 11.28 -2.44 14.08
C ALA A 15 10.49 -1.41 14.92
N ILE A 16 9.47 -0.77 14.32
CA ILE A 16 8.59 0.15 15.04
C ILE A 16 7.78 -0.57 16.11
N LYS A 17 7.19 -1.73 15.77
CA LYS A 17 6.34 -2.51 16.68
C LYS A 17 7.10 -2.98 17.94
N TYR A 18 8.37 -3.35 17.78
CA TYR A 18 9.19 -3.88 18.86
C TYR A 18 10.19 -2.86 19.42
N ALA A 19 10.07 -1.59 19.03
CA ALA A 19 10.92 -0.53 19.57
C ALA A 19 10.73 -0.42 21.09
N LYS A 20 11.84 -0.37 21.80
CA LYS A 20 11.89 -0.29 23.25
C LYS A 20 12.64 0.96 23.70
N ASP A 21 12.24 1.48 24.83
CA ASP A 21 12.94 2.55 25.53
C ASP A 21 14.19 2.02 26.27
N ALA A 22 15.04 2.93 26.74
CA ALA A 22 16.22 2.63 27.54
C ALA A 22 15.91 1.78 28.80
N THR A 23 14.68 1.82 29.28
CA THR A 23 14.18 1.01 30.41
C THR A 23 13.57 -0.33 29.98
N ASN A 24 13.80 -0.76 28.72
CA ASN A 24 13.29 -2.01 28.15
C ASN A 24 11.76 -2.11 28.03
N ASN A 25 11.03 -0.99 28.12
CA ASN A 25 9.61 -0.93 27.89
C ASN A 25 9.32 -0.71 26.41
N TYR A 26 8.25 -1.33 25.88
CA TYR A 26 7.83 -1.09 24.50
C TYR A 26 7.29 0.33 24.34
N LEU A 27 7.78 1.06 23.35
CA LEU A 27 7.34 2.43 23.03
C LEU A 27 5.92 2.44 22.48
N VAL A 28 5.57 1.44 21.68
CA VAL A 28 4.24 1.30 21.09
C VAL A 28 3.46 0.28 21.91
N LEU A 29 2.73 0.77 22.91
CA LEU A 29 1.80 -0.04 23.70
C LEU A 29 0.43 -0.03 23.04
N ASN A 30 0.14 -1.07 22.28
CA ASN A 30 -1.20 -1.29 21.79
C ASN A 30 -2.00 -2.07 22.84
N ARG A 31 -2.83 -1.37 23.59
CA ARG A 31 -3.66 -1.93 24.67
C ARG A 31 -5.01 -2.43 24.22
N ASP A 32 -5.25 -2.46 22.93
CA ASP A 32 -6.55 -2.87 22.40
C ASP A 32 -6.68 -4.39 22.44
N PHE A 33 -7.21 -4.88 23.55
CA PHE A 33 -7.51 -6.28 23.78
C PHE A 33 -8.74 -6.68 22.96
N GLY A 34 -8.53 -7.36 21.85
CA GLY A 34 -9.58 -8.11 21.18
C GLY A 34 -10.40 -7.37 20.15
N HIS A 35 -10.02 -6.19 19.70
CA HIS A 35 -10.69 -5.54 18.58
C HIS A 35 -9.85 -5.51 17.30
N THR A 36 -10.52 -5.82 16.24
CA THR A 36 -10.07 -5.88 14.86
C THR A 36 -9.14 -4.72 14.50
N GLY A 37 -7.90 -5.00 14.25
CA GLY A 37 -7.04 -4.16 13.44
C GLY A 37 -5.81 -3.59 14.10
N ALA A 38 -5.73 -3.49 15.40
CA ALA A 38 -4.65 -2.75 16.01
C ALA A 38 -3.68 -3.60 16.87
N GLY A 39 -3.48 -4.86 16.55
CA GLY A 39 -2.43 -5.64 17.20
C GLY A 39 -2.69 -5.98 18.66
N GLY A 40 -3.88 -6.47 18.96
CA GLY A 40 -4.14 -7.17 20.22
C GLY A 40 -3.16 -8.30 20.46
N ILE A 41 -3.33 -9.05 21.53
CA ILE A 41 -2.46 -10.16 21.99
C ILE A 41 -2.04 -11.11 20.85
N ASP A 42 -2.84 -11.23 19.79
CA ASP A 42 -2.60 -12.13 18.66
C ASP A 42 -1.43 -11.71 17.75
N GLY A 43 -0.93 -10.49 17.89
CA GLY A 43 0.24 -10.03 17.13
C GLY A 43 0.11 -10.06 15.61
N ARG A 44 -1.07 -10.40 15.09
CA ARG A 44 -1.35 -10.60 13.66
C ARG A 44 -1.82 -9.35 12.94
N ALA A 45 -2.02 -8.24 13.66
CA ALA A 45 -2.46 -7.01 13.01
C ALA A 45 -1.45 -6.59 11.95
N GLU A 46 -1.98 -6.39 10.76
CA GLU A 46 -1.22 -5.88 9.60
C GLU A 46 -1.15 -4.36 9.56
N THR A 47 -1.90 -3.72 10.43
CA THR A 47 -1.96 -2.27 10.56
C THR A 47 -1.79 -1.84 12.02
N MET A 48 -1.15 -0.71 12.23
CA MET A 48 -1.08 -0.05 13.54
C MET A 48 -1.39 1.44 13.35
N MET A 49 -1.85 2.08 14.42
CA MET A 49 -2.10 3.53 14.41
C MET A 49 -1.20 4.20 15.44
N ILE A 50 -0.41 5.17 15.00
CA ILE A 50 0.47 5.97 15.85
C ILE A 50 0.22 7.43 15.50
N ASP A 51 -0.13 8.24 16.49
CA ASP A 51 -0.36 9.70 16.36
C ASP A 51 -1.30 10.07 15.17
N GLY A 52 -2.37 9.30 15.01
CA GLY A 52 -3.35 9.55 13.94
C GLY A 52 -2.87 9.16 12.53
N VAL A 53 -1.73 8.47 12.42
CA VAL A 53 -1.22 7.90 11.18
C VAL A 53 -1.47 6.39 11.18
N THR A 54 -2.17 5.90 10.16
CA THR A 54 -2.37 4.47 9.97
C THR A 54 -1.15 3.88 9.25
N ILE A 55 -0.44 3.00 9.93
CA ILE A 55 0.78 2.35 9.40
C ILE A 55 0.41 0.94 8.95
N CYS A 56 0.75 0.60 7.72
CA CYS A 56 0.57 -0.74 7.17
C CYS A 56 1.89 -1.31 6.63
N LYS A 57 2.05 -2.62 6.72
CA LYS A 57 3.19 -3.29 6.10
C LYS A 57 2.88 -3.61 4.65
N SER A 58 3.86 -3.42 3.77
CA SER A 58 3.75 -3.80 2.36
C SER A 58 5.05 -4.43 1.87
N ARG A 59 4.92 -5.47 1.05
CA ARG A 59 6.06 -6.09 0.34
C ARG A 59 6.24 -5.55 -1.09
N HIS A 60 5.32 -4.67 -1.52
CA HIS A 60 5.32 -4.12 -2.88
C HIS A 60 6.07 -2.80 -3.00
N ILE A 61 6.73 -2.36 -1.93
CA ILE A 61 7.57 -1.15 -1.97
C ILE A 61 8.81 -1.48 -2.80
N PRO A 62 9.06 -0.75 -3.90
CA PRO A 62 10.26 -0.96 -4.70
C PRO A 62 11.49 -0.58 -3.86
N ALA A 63 12.53 -1.39 -3.92
CA ALA A 63 13.78 -1.20 -3.17
C ALA A 63 15.02 -1.30 -4.08
N THR A 64 14.83 -1.24 -5.39
CA THR A 64 15.88 -1.37 -6.40
C THR A 64 16.01 -0.10 -7.22
N ASP A 65 17.18 0.09 -7.84
CA ASP A 65 17.35 1.17 -8.80
C ASP A 65 16.74 0.77 -10.15
N GLU A 66 15.63 1.40 -10.50
CA GLU A 66 14.87 1.14 -11.72
C GLU A 66 15.16 2.16 -12.84
N THR A 67 16.18 3.01 -12.70
CA THR A 67 16.48 4.09 -13.66
C THR A 67 16.78 3.58 -15.06
N SER A 68 17.41 2.42 -15.17
CA SER A 68 17.82 1.82 -16.46
C SER A 68 17.00 0.58 -16.85
N THR A 69 16.00 0.19 -16.06
CA THR A 69 15.25 -1.05 -16.28
C THR A 69 14.29 -0.90 -17.45
N ALA A 70 14.55 -1.66 -18.53
CA ALA A 70 13.76 -1.59 -19.77
C ALA A 70 12.31 -2.07 -19.61
N THR A 71 12.05 -2.95 -18.65
CA THR A 71 10.72 -3.52 -18.38
C THR A 71 9.79 -2.55 -17.65
N VAL A 72 10.34 -1.51 -17.01
CA VAL A 72 9.56 -0.49 -16.32
C VAL A 72 9.25 0.64 -17.28
N PHE A 73 7.99 1.09 -17.30
CA PHE A 73 7.57 2.22 -18.12
C PHE A 73 8.36 3.48 -17.74
N SER A 74 8.83 4.24 -18.73
CA SER A 74 9.77 5.36 -18.53
C SER A 74 9.34 6.39 -17.50
N LYS A 75 8.01 6.64 -17.38
CA LYS A 75 7.43 7.56 -16.39
C LYS A 75 7.64 7.12 -14.94
N TYR A 76 7.81 5.82 -14.71
CA TYR A 76 7.95 5.25 -13.35
C TYR A 76 9.38 4.82 -13.03
N ARG A 77 10.33 5.11 -13.93
CA ARG A 77 11.75 4.83 -13.70
C ARG A 77 12.33 5.85 -12.73
N ALA A 78 12.77 5.39 -11.59
CA ALA A 78 13.47 6.18 -10.60
C ALA A 78 14.41 5.32 -9.77
N ASN A 79 15.28 5.94 -9.01
CA ASN A 79 16.13 5.22 -8.07
C ASN A 79 15.37 5.04 -6.74
N TYR A 80 14.90 3.82 -6.51
CA TYR A 80 14.21 3.42 -5.28
C TYR A 80 15.14 2.67 -4.32
N ALA A 81 16.44 2.58 -4.62
CA ALA A 81 17.40 2.03 -3.67
C ALA A 81 17.27 2.77 -2.32
N ASN A 82 17.25 2.01 -1.25
CA ASN A 82 17.05 2.54 0.12
C ASN A 82 15.63 3.07 0.44
N THR A 83 14.65 2.92 -0.45
CA THR A 83 13.26 3.26 -0.11
C THR A 83 12.71 2.28 0.92
N VAL A 84 12.27 2.80 2.05
CA VAL A 84 11.75 2.01 3.18
C VAL A 84 10.25 2.19 3.38
N GLY A 85 9.68 3.23 2.81
CA GLY A 85 8.26 3.49 2.95
C GLY A 85 7.77 4.69 2.16
N VAL A 86 6.47 4.85 2.14
CA VAL A 86 5.79 6.01 1.56
C VAL A 86 4.67 6.45 2.49
N MET A 87 4.62 7.74 2.78
CA MET A 87 3.55 8.37 3.52
C MET A 87 2.69 9.19 2.57
N TRP A 88 1.37 9.07 2.67
CA TRP A 88 0.46 9.82 1.79
C TRP A 88 -0.87 10.14 2.46
N CYS A 89 -1.54 11.15 1.91
CA CYS A 89 -2.95 11.43 2.14
C CYS A 89 -3.78 10.97 0.92
N PRO A 90 -5.05 10.64 1.07
CA PRO A 90 -5.90 10.19 -0.05
C PRO A 90 -5.94 11.15 -1.24
N GLN A 91 -5.71 12.44 -1.02
CA GLN A 91 -5.68 13.45 -2.08
C GLN A 91 -4.43 13.39 -2.97
N ALA A 92 -3.41 12.61 -2.61
CA ALA A 92 -2.19 12.46 -3.40
C ALA A 92 -2.46 11.77 -4.76
N VAL A 93 -3.38 10.81 -4.78
CA VAL A 93 -3.69 10.00 -5.96
C VAL A 93 -5.18 10.08 -6.27
N ALA A 94 -5.50 10.31 -7.54
CA ALA A 94 -6.85 10.24 -8.05
C ALA A 94 -7.06 8.97 -8.87
N THR A 95 -8.22 8.39 -8.72
CA THR A 95 -8.66 7.23 -9.51
C THR A 95 -9.90 7.64 -10.30
N VAL A 96 -9.86 7.48 -11.60
CA VAL A 96 -10.98 7.70 -12.49
C VAL A 96 -11.45 6.37 -13.05
N LYS A 97 -12.73 6.09 -12.92
CA LYS A 97 -13.35 4.89 -13.45
C LYS A 97 -14.32 5.28 -14.57
N LEU A 98 -13.98 4.92 -15.79
CA LEU A 98 -14.81 5.17 -16.96
C LEU A 98 -15.91 4.11 -17.11
N LEU A 99 -15.54 2.85 -16.91
CA LEU A 99 -16.45 1.72 -16.96
C LEU A 99 -16.22 0.83 -15.77
N ASP A 100 -17.31 0.48 -15.07
CA ASP A 100 -17.27 -0.49 -13.98
C ASP A 100 -17.10 -1.91 -14.55
N ILE A 101 -16.90 -2.86 -13.67
CA ILE A 101 -16.83 -4.27 -14.06
C ILE A 101 -18.14 -4.63 -14.75
N SER A 102 -18.07 -4.93 -16.03
CA SER A 102 -19.18 -5.46 -16.81
C SER A 102 -18.84 -6.86 -17.28
N LEU A 103 -19.78 -7.78 -17.12
CA LEU A 103 -19.67 -9.15 -17.57
C LEU A 103 -20.63 -9.33 -18.76
N GLU A 104 -20.08 -9.76 -19.87
CA GLU A 104 -20.85 -10.14 -21.06
C GLU A 104 -20.67 -11.64 -21.28
N THR A 105 -21.79 -12.34 -21.47
CA THR A 105 -21.81 -13.78 -21.72
C THR A 105 -22.48 -14.04 -23.05
N GLU A 106 -21.86 -14.85 -23.90
CA GLU A 106 -22.39 -15.27 -25.18
C GLU A 106 -22.21 -16.79 -25.32
N ARG A 107 -23.25 -17.45 -25.82
CA ARG A 107 -23.19 -18.88 -26.12
C ARG A 107 -22.86 -19.09 -27.60
N ASP A 108 -21.70 -19.70 -27.85
CA ASP A 108 -21.35 -20.14 -29.21
C ASP A 108 -21.93 -21.53 -29.50
N VAL A 109 -23.02 -21.56 -30.26
CA VAL A 109 -23.71 -22.80 -30.62
C VAL A 109 -22.84 -23.68 -31.54
N ARG A 110 -21.90 -23.10 -32.28
CA ARG A 110 -21.03 -23.84 -33.20
C ARG A 110 -19.95 -24.65 -32.46
N ARG A 111 -19.50 -24.11 -31.32
CA ARG A 111 -18.46 -24.75 -30.48
C ARG A 111 -19.02 -25.44 -29.24
N LEU A 112 -20.33 -25.23 -28.99
CA LEU A 112 -21.01 -25.73 -27.76
C LEU A 112 -20.34 -25.25 -26.47
N GLU A 113 -19.82 -24.02 -26.49
CA GLU A 113 -19.15 -23.42 -25.34
C GLU A 113 -19.81 -22.07 -24.98
N ASP A 114 -19.70 -21.68 -23.70
CA ASP A 114 -20.12 -20.38 -23.21
C ASP A 114 -18.91 -19.48 -23.11
N PHE A 115 -18.94 -18.34 -23.80
CA PHE A 115 -17.89 -17.35 -23.82
C PHE A 115 -18.23 -16.23 -22.84
N MET A 116 -17.32 -15.96 -21.90
CA MET A 116 -17.45 -14.88 -20.92
C MET A 116 -16.35 -13.85 -21.09
N VAL A 117 -16.71 -12.59 -21.16
CA VAL A 117 -15.76 -11.47 -21.19
C VAL A 117 -16.08 -10.53 -20.04
N SER A 118 -15.10 -10.28 -19.21
CA SER A 118 -15.19 -9.20 -18.23
C SER A 118 -14.30 -8.04 -18.64
N LYS A 119 -14.80 -6.82 -18.56
CA LYS A 119 -14.08 -5.59 -18.91
C LYS A 119 -14.27 -4.52 -17.86
N MET A 120 -13.20 -3.78 -17.59
CA MET A 120 -13.20 -2.62 -16.73
C MET A 120 -12.19 -1.60 -17.24
N PHE A 121 -12.55 -0.31 -17.22
CA PHE A 121 -11.64 0.77 -17.59
C PHE A 121 -11.42 1.69 -16.39
N VAL A 122 -10.20 1.65 -15.87
CA VAL A 122 -9.78 2.46 -14.72
C VAL A 122 -8.47 3.14 -15.04
N GLY A 123 -8.35 4.40 -14.65
CA GLY A 123 -7.12 5.17 -14.72
C GLY A 123 -6.71 5.70 -13.35
N HIS A 124 -5.42 5.70 -13.05
CA HIS A 124 -4.85 6.28 -11.86
C HIS A 124 -3.90 7.40 -12.24
N GLY A 125 -3.91 8.47 -11.48
CA GLY A 125 -3.02 9.60 -11.70
C GLY A 125 -2.67 10.32 -10.41
N THR A 126 -1.52 10.99 -10.42
CA THR A 126 -1.11 11.85 -9.33
C THR A 126 -1.92 13.14 -9.37
N MET A 127 -2.59 13.48 -8.28
CA MET A 127 -3.38 14.70 -8.16
C MET A 127 -2.61 15.79 -7.44
N ARG A 128 -2.06 15.49 -6.27
CA ARG A 128 -1.27 16.42 -5.45
C ARG A 128 0.00 15.72 -4.96
N PRO A 129 1.11 15.87 -5.69
CA PRO A 129 2.38 15.22 -5.32
C PRO A 129 2.91 15.67 -3.96
N GLU A 130 2.61 16.90 -3.54
CA GLU A 130 2.99 17.45 -2.23
C GLU A 130 2.36 16.70 -1.04
N MET A 131 1.32 15.91 -1.29
CA MET A 131 0.63 15.10 -0.28
C MET A 131 1.20 13.68 -0.14
N ALA A 132 2.30 13.39 -0.80
CA ALA A 132 3.01 12.12 -0.69
C ALA A 132 4.51 12.37 -0.43
N ILE A 133 5.09 11.59 0.48
CA ILE A 133 6.49 11.70 0.90
C ILE A 133 7.10 10.30 0.85
N GLU A 134 8.22 10.17 0.15
CA GLU A 134 9.04 8.97 0.15
C GLU A 134 9.97 8.97 1.36
N LEU A 135 10.06 7.85 2.06
CA LEU A 135 10.98 7.63 3.17
C LEU A 135 12.15 6.78 2.69
N LYS A 136 13.37 7.28 2.84
CA LYS A 136 14.60 6.58 2.50
C LYS A 136 15.45 6.32 3.74
N LYS A 137 16.13 5.19 3.71
CA LYS A 137 17.17 4.87 4.70
C LYS A 137 18.43 5.68 4.32
N ALA A 138 19.04 6.33 5.32
CA ALA A 138 20.30 7.03 5.18
C ALA A 138 21.47 6.07 4.92
#